data_01acbcca1a63bb17ae4263c36600879a
#
_entry.id   01acbcca1a63bb17ae4263c36600879a
#
_cell.length_a   1.000
_cell.length_b   1.000
_cell.length_c   1.000
_cell.angle_alpha   90.00
_cell.angle_beta   90.00
_cell.angle_gamma   90.00
#
_symmetry.space_group_name_H-M   'P 1'
#
loop_
_entity.id
_entity.type
_entity.pdbx_description
1 polymer ?
#
loop_
_entity_poly.entity_id
_entity_poly.type
_entity_poly.pdbx_seq_one_letter_code
_entity_poly.pdbx_strand_id
1 'polypeptide(L)'
;MTFKEAIKGKKAALIDMDGVLYDSMPRHCKAWHETMLEEGLDIPEEEFFLYEGMTGEATINLITERERGDSLPFEKCREIYTRKADRFRAMGEAPAMPGAMALIKTLQENGLTTVLVTGSAQESLLDRLERDYPGAFAPERRVTALDVKNGKPHPEPYLQGLKKAGVHADEAIVIENAPLGVRAGKAAGIFTIAWMTGPVPKEAFETEGADLIMPRDLTGMI
;
A
#
# COMPACT_ATOMS: atom_id res chain seq x y z
N MET A 1 12.25 13.30 -15.36
CA MET A 1 10.89 13.79 -15.01
C MET A 1 10.85 14.10 -13.53
N THR A 2 10.39 15.28 -13.14
CA THR A 2 10.20 15.67 -11.75
C THR A 2 8.80 15.30 -11.28
N PHE A 3 8.57 15.28 -9.94
CA PHE A 3 7.23 15.04 -9.38
C PHE A 3 6.21 16.07 -9.89
N LYS A 4 6.58 17.35 -9.94
CA LYS A 4 5.70 18.42 -10.45
C LYS A 4 5.31 18.24 -11.93
N GLU A 5 6.22 17.72 -12.75
CA GLU A 5 5.90 17.37 -14.14
C GLU A 5 4.95 16.17 -14.22
N ALA A 6 5.14 15.17 -13.37
CA ALA A 6 4.31 13.96 -13.33
C ALA A 6 2.85 14.23 -12.93
N ILE A 7 2.59 15.17 -12.04
CA ILE A 7 1.23 15.53 -11.60
C ILE A 7 0.55 16.57 -12.48
N LYS A 8 1.27 17.22 -13.39
CA LYS A 8 0.73 18.28 -14.23
C LYS A 8 -0.41 17.78 -15.11
N GLY A 9 -1.57 18.40 -15.00
CA GLY A 9 -2.77 18.04 -15.77
C GLY A 9 -3.51 16.79 -15.26
N LYS A 10 -3.02 16.16 -14.18
CA LYS A 10 -3.73 15.07 -13.51
C LYS A 10 -4.85 15.61 -12.64
N LYS A 11 -5.90 14.79 -12.46
CA LYS A 11 -7.12 15.11 -11.68
C LYS A 11 -7.21 14.33 -10.37
N ALA A 12 -6.57 13.17 -10.28
CA ALA A 12 -6.62 12.34 -9.09
C ALA A 12 -5.27 11.70 -8.75
N ALA A 13 -5.04 11.48 -7.46
CA ALA A 13 -3.96 10.68 -6.92
C ALA A 13 -4.53 9.52 -6.11
N LEU A 14 -4.23 8.29 -6.52
CA LEU A 14 -4.60 7.06 -5.85
C LEU A 14 -3.43 6.65 -4.96
N ILE A 15 -3.62 6.68 -3.64
CA ILE A 15 -2.52 6.68 -2.67
C ILE A 15 -2.63 5.45 -1.78
N ASP A 16 -1.56 4.68 -1.70
CA ASP A 16 -1.48 3.60 -0.71
C ASP A 16 -1.34 4.15 0.71
N MET A 17 -1.58 3.32 1.71
CA MET A 17 -1.59 3.73 3.13
C MET A 17 -0.33 3.29 3.86
N ASP A 18 -0.07 1.99 3.88
CA ASP A 18 1.00 1.38 4.67
C ASP A 18 2.35 1.62 3.99
N GLY A 19 3.29 2.26 4.69
CA GLY A 19 4.55 2.68 4.07
C GLY A 19 4.49 3.95 3.21
N VAL A 20 3.29 4.51 2.93
CA VAL A 20 3.12 5.79 2.22
C VAL A 20 2.59 6.88 3.14
N LEU A 21 1.46 6.66 3.79
CA LEU A 21 0.89 7.62 4.75
C LEU A 21 1.42 7.38 6.17
N TYR A 22 1.67 6.12 6.52
CA TYR A 22 2.17 5.70 7.82
C TYR A 22 3.42 4.84 7.68
N ASP A 23 4.40 5.04 8.56
CA ASP A 23 5.59 4.18 8.70
C ASP A 23 5.21 2.91 9.50
N SER A 24 4.28 2.13 8.92
CA SER A 24 3.66 0.95 9.52
C SER A 24 4.37 -0.35 9.13
N MET A 25 5.12 -0.36 8.03
CA MET A 25 5.70 -1.58 7.48
C MET A 25 6.65 -2.33 8.44
N PRO A 26 7.53 -1.68 9.21
CA PRO A 26 8.35 -2.41 10.19
C PRO A 26 7.51 -3.21 11.19
N ARG A 27 6.35 -2.68 11.60
CA ARG A 27 5.42 -3.37 12.50
C ARG A 27 4.66 -4.49 11.81
N HIS A 28 4.28 -4.29 10.55
CA HIS A 28 3.68 -5.36 9.75
C HIS A 28 4.64 -6.53 9.57
N CYS A 29 5.89 -6.26 9.21
CA CYS A 29 6.94 -7.27 9.01
C CYS A 29 7.20 -8.07 10.30
N LYS A 30 7.37 -7.36 11.43
CA LYS A 30 7.53 -8.01 12.74
C LYS A 30 6.32 -8.87 13.12
N ALA A 31 5.10 -8.36 12.96
CA ALA A 31 3.88 -9.12 13.25
C ALA A 31 3.75 -10.36 12.37
N TRP A 32 4.12 -10.27 11.10
CA TRP A 32 4.16 -11.40 10.19
C TRP A 32 5.20 -12.43 10.60
N HIS A 33 6.46 -12.01 10.82
CA HIS A 33 7.55 -12.89 11.24
C HIS A 33 7.16 -13.68 12.49
N GLU A 34 6.74 -13.00 13.57
CA GLU A 34 6.34 -13.65 14.81
C GLU A 34 5.16 -14.62 14.62
N THR A 35 4.21 -14.29 13.73
CA THR A 35 3.05 -15.15 13.48
C THR A 35 3.43 -16.39 12.66
N MET A 36 4.28 -16.24 11.65
CA MET A 36 4.74 -17.37 10.82
C MET A 36 5.69 -18.26 11.62
N LEU A 37 6.48 -17.69 12.54
CA LEU A 37 7.34 -18.46 13.45
C LEU A 37 6.51 -19.39 14.35
N GLU A 38 5.33 -18.95 14.85
CA GLU A 38 4.41 -19.84 15.59
C GLU A 38 3.84 -20.99 14.74
N GLU A 39 3.70 -20.77 13.43
CA GLU A 39 3.33 -21.85 12.49
C GLU A 39 4.53 -22.74 12.14
N GLY A 40 5.72 -22.51 12.75
CA GLY A 40 6.95 -23.25 12.48
C GLY A 40 7.65 -22.86 11.18
N LEU A 41 7.44 -21.63 10.72
CA LEU A 41 8.04 -21.07 9.51
C LEU A 41 8.86 -19.84 9.88
N ASP A 42 10.19 -19.97 9.82
CA ASP A 42 11.15 -18.89 10.14
C ASP A 42 11.44 -18.06 8.89
N ILE A 43 10.58 -17.08 8.63
CA ILE A 43 10.69 -16.16 7.48
C ILE A 43 11.30 -14.85 7.97
N PRO A 44 12.39 -14.36 7.36
CA PRO A 44 13.00 -13.08 7.75
C PRO A 44 12.03 -11.89 7.68
N GLU A 45 12.12 -10.98 8.66
CA GLU A 45 11.24 -9.79 8.70
C GLU A 45 11.33 -8.97 7.39
N GLU A 46 12.53 -8.83 6.83
CA GLU A 46 12.78 -8.04 5.63
C GLU A 46 12.06 -8.59 4.40
N GLU A 47 11.78 -9.88 4.36
CA GLU A 47 11.10 -10.52 3.24
C GLU A 47 9.63 -10.04 3.11
N PHE A 48 8.99 -9.71 4.23
CA PHE A 48 7.60 -9.26 4.21
C PHE A 48 7.38 -7.90 3.56
N PHE A 49 8.42 -7.10 3.34
CA PHE A 49 8.33 -5.90 2.50
C PHE A 49 8.01 -6.22 1.03
N LEU A 50 8.37 -7.41 0.56
CA LEU A 50 8.08 -7.85 -0.81
C LEU A 50 6.63 -8.29 -1.00
N TYR A 51 5.94 -8.64 0.08
CA TYR A 51 4.55 -9.13 0.07
C TYR A 51 3.53 -8.04 0.40
N GLU A 52 4.01 -6.82 0.59
CA GLU A 52 3.14 -5.68 0.87
C GLU A 52 2.09 -5.48 -0.23
N GLY A 53 0.85 -5.22 0.20
CA GLY A 53 -0.28 -5.07 -0.71
C GLY A 53 -1.05 -6.37 -1.00
N MET A 54 -0.48 -7.55 -0.70
CA MET A 54 -1.20 -8.82 -0.80
C MET A 54 -2.27 -8.95 0.29
N THR A 55 -3.31 -9.73 0.00
CA THR A 55 -4.24 -10.16 1.04
C THR A 55 -3.54 -11.11 2.03
N GLY A 56 -4.04 -11.18 3.28
CA GLY A 56 -3.45 -12.07 4.28
C GLY A 56 -3.48 -13.54 3.85
N GLU A 57 -4.56 -13.98 3.20
CA GLU A 57 -4.67 -15.34 2.65
C GLU A 57 -3.61 -15.61 1.58
N ALA A 58 -3.44 -14.67 0.64
CA ALA A 58 -2.46 -14.82 -0.43
C ALA A 58 -1.03 -14.86 0.12
N THR A 59 -0.70 -14.02 1.11
CA THR A 59 0.62 -14.03 1.76
C THR A 59 0.88 -15.36 2.47
N ILE A 60 -0.09 -15.86 3.24
CA ILE A 60 0.04 -17.14 3.97
C ILE A 60 0.25 -18.28 2.98
N ASN A 61 -0.61 -18.39 1.96
CA ASN A 61 -0.53 -19.47 0.99
C ASN A 61 0.75 -19.41 0.15
N LEU A 62 1.20 -18.22 -0.25
CA LEU A 62 2.48 -18.07 -0.92
C LEU A 62 3.64 -18.66 -0.10
N ILE A 63 3.66 -18.37 1.21
CA ILE A 63 4.71 -18.85 2.10
C ILE A 63 4.57 -20.35 2.35
N THR A 64 3.38 -20.85 2.66
CA THR A 64 3.17 -22.28 2.96
C THR A 64 3.40 -23.16 1.74
N GLU A 65 2.98 -22.74 0.56
CA GLU A 65 3.29 -23.43 -0.70
C GLU A 65 4.79 -23.52 -0.96
N ARG A 66 5.51 -22.41 -0.75
CA ARG A 66 6.97 -22.39 -0.92
C ARG A 66 7.69 -23.28 0.09
N GLU A 67 7.34 -23.20 1.37
CA GLU A 67 8.08 -23.86 2.44
C GLU A 67 7.64 -25.30 2.69
N ARG A 68 6.38 -25.65 2.39
CA ARG A 68 5.78 -26.96 2.71
C ARG A 68 5.17 -27.68 1.51
N GLY A 69 4.95 -26.97 0.39
CA GLY A 69 4.36 -27.53 -0.83
C GLY A 69 2.84 -27.63 -0.80
N ASP A 70 2.16 -26.98 0.15
CA ASP A 70 0.70 -27.01 0.28
C ASP A 70 0.11 -25.63 0.62
N SER A 71 -1.11 -25.40 0.15
CA SER A 71 -1.94 -24.26 0.54
C SER A 71 -2.81 -24.62 1.73
N LEU A 72 -3.08 -23.64 2.59
CA LEU A 72 -3.97 -23.82 3.72
C LEU A 72 -5.42 -23.49 3.37
N PRO A 73 -6.40 -24.18 4.01
CA PRO A 73 -7.81 -23.83 3.89
C PRO A 73 -8.07 -22.37 4.34
N PHE A 74 -9.04 -21.72 3.71
CA PHE A 74 -9.44 -20.34 3.99
C PHE A 74 -9.60 -20.03 5.50
N GLU A 75 -10.30 -20.92 6.23
CA GLU A 75 -10.53 -20.74 7.68
C GLU A 75 -9.22 -20.74 8.48
N LYS A 76 -8.24 -21.55 8.08
CA LYS A 76 -6.91 -21.57 8.73
C LYS A 76 -6.13 -20.30 8.40
N CYS A 77 -6.16 -19.85 7.15
CA CYS A 77 -5.56 -18.57 6.77
C CYS A 77 -6.17 -17.41 7.55
N ARG A 78 -7.49 -17.40 7.75
CA ARG A 78 -8.20 -16.39 8.53
C ARG A 78 -7.77 -16.39 10.00
N GLU A 79 -7.62 -17.57 10.61
CA GLU A 79 -7.12 -17.72 11.99
C GLU A 79 -5.71 -17.12 12.13
N ILE A 80 -4.79 -17.49 11.25
CA ILE A 80 -3.41 -17.01 11.24
C ILE A 80 -3.39 -15.48 11.05
N TYR A 81 -4.14 -14.97 10.08
CA TYR A 81 -4.23 -13.53 9.81
C TYR A 81 -4.82 -12.76 11.00
N THR A 82 -5.79 -13.31 11.71
CA THR A 82 -6.36 -12.68 12.91
C THR A 82 -5.29 -12.51 13.98
N ARG A 83 -4.47 -13.53 14.25
CA ARG A 83 -3.35 -13.42 15.20
C ARG A 83 -2.33 -12.38 14.80
N LYS A 84 -1.98 -12.33 13.49
CA LYS A 84 -1.10 -11.29 12.93
C LYS A 84 -1.68 -9.88 13.15
N ALA A 85 -2.97 -9.70 12.89
CA ALA A 85 -3.65 -8.42 13.07
C ALA A 85 -3.71 -8.00 14.55
N ASP A 86 -3.91 -8.95 15.46
CA ASP A 86 -3.89 -8.71 16.91
C ASP A 86 -2.49 -8.26 17.39
N ARG A 87 -1.43 -8.91 16.89
CA ARG A 87 -0.05 -8.49 17.17
C ARG A 87 0.23 -7.08 16.67
N PHE A 88 -0.15 -6.80 15.42
CA PHE A 88 0.03 -5.46 14.84
C PHE A 88 -0.69 -4.40 15.68
N ARG A 89 -1.94 -4.64 16.08
CA ARG A 89 -2.71 -3.73 16.94
C ARG A 89 -2.05 -3.52 18.32
N ALA A 90 -1.50 -4.57 18.93
CA ALA A 90 -0.82 -4.48 20.20
C ALA A 90 0.46 -3.62 20.18
N MET A 91 1.07 -3.40 19.00
CA MET A 91 2.23 -2.52 18.84
C MET A 91 1.84 -1.02 18.84
N GLY A 92 0.55 -0.70 18.94
CA GLY A 92 0.06 0.67 18.96
C GLY A 92 0.05 1.35 17.58
N GLU A 93 -0.14 2.67 17.56
CA GLU A 93 -0.23 3.45 16.33
C GLU A 93 1.14 3.63 15.66
N ALA A 94 1.24 3.32 14.37
CA ALA A 94 2.42 3.65 13.57
C ALA A 94 2.54 5.17 13.40
N PRO A 95 3.74 5.78 13.40
CA PRO A 95 3.88 7.20 13.12
C PRO A 95 3.47 7.54 11.69
N ALA A 96 3.11 8.80 11.44
CA ALA A 96 2.96 9.29 10.08
C ALA A 96 4.29 9.17 9.33
N MET A 97 4.22 8.83 8.04
CA MET A 97 5.42 8.77 7.19
C MET A 97 6.02 10.17 7.03
N PRO A 98 7.31 10.36 7.30
CA PRO A 98 7.96 11.65 7.05
C PRO A 98 7.78 12.12 5.60
N GLY A 99 7.26 13.32 5.41
CA GLY A 99 6.97 13.88 4.08
C GLY A 99 5.55 13.61 3.57
N ALA A 100 4.80 12.66 4.12
CA ALA A 100 3.46 12.32 3.62
C ALA A 100 2.48 13.50 3.69
N MET A 101 2.47 14.27 4.79
CA MET A 101 1.61 15.45 4.89
C MET A 101 1.95 16.51 3.83
N ALA A 102 3.23 16.75 3.56
CA ALA A 102 3.67 17.68 2.52
C ALA A 102 3.26 17.18 1.13
N LEU A 103 3.40 15.88 0.89
CA LEU A 103 2.96 15.24 -0.36
C LEU A 103 1.45 15.43 -0.58
N ILE A 104 0.62 15.10 0.41
CA ILE A 104 -0.85 15.25 0.34
C ILE A 104 -1.22 16.72 0.07
N LYS A 105 -0.61 17.66 0.81
CA LYS A 105 -0.85 19.09 0.64
C LYS A 105 -0.48 19.56 -0.77
N THR A 106 0.68 19.13 -1.29
CA THR A 106 1.10 19.47 -2.65
C THR A 106 0.10 18.95 -3.70
N LEU A 107 -0.40 17.73 -3.56
CA LEU A 107 -1.40 17.16 -4.46
C LEU A 107 -2.70 17.99 -4.42
N GLN A 108 -3.20 18.32 -3.24
CA GLN A 108 -4.42 19.12 -3.05
C GLN A 108 -4.26 20.56 -3.60
N GLU A 109 -3.12 21.21 -3.35
CA GLU A 109 -2.81 22.54 -3.88
C GLU A 109 -2.73 22.57 -5.42
N ASN A 110 -2.39 21.44 -6.04
CA ASN A 110 -2.43 21.26 -7.50
C ASN A 110 -3.79 20.77 -8.02
N GLY A 111 -4.82 20.72 -7.16
CA GLY A 111 -6.20 20.41 -7.56
C GLY A 111 -6.49 18.92 -7.75
N LEU A 112 -5.61 18.01 -7.30
CA LEU A 112 -5.85 16.58 -7.42
C LEU A 112 -6.79 16.08 -6.31
N THR A 113 -7.78 15.31 -6.70
CA THR A 113 -8.59 14.52 -5.76
C THR A 113 -7.77 13.35 -5.22
N THR A 114 -7.64 13.26 -3.90
CA THR A 114 -6.93 12.15 -3.26
C THR A 114 -7.87 11.01 -2.92
N VAL A 115 -7.50 9.79 -3.28
CA VAL A 115 -8.24 8.55 -3.02
C VAL A 115 -7.31 7.57 -2.30
N LEU A 116 -7.75 7.03 -1.18
CA LEU A 116 -7.04 5.96 -0.49
C LEU A 116 -7.24 4.62 -1.20
N VAL A 117 -6.16 3.84 -1.39
CA VAL A 117 -6.24 2.47 -1.94
C VAL A 117 -5.35 1.55 -1.11
N THR A 118 -5.91 0.89 -0.11
CA THR A 118 -5.18 0.04 0.85
C THR A 118 -5.65 -1.41 0.83
N GLY A 119 -4.73 -2.34 1.07
CA GLY A 119 -5.02 -3.75 1.37
C GLY A 119 -5.51 -3.99 2.80
N SER A 120 -5.56 -2.97 3.64
CA SER A 120 -6.07 -3.07 5.02
C SER A 120 -7.59 -2.93 5.06
N ALA A 121 -8.21 -3.65 6.02
CA ALA A 121 -9.63 -3.53 6.37
C ALA A 121 -9.82 -3.04 7.82
N GLN A 122 -8.78 -2.50 8.47
CA GLN A 122 -8.83 -2.13 9.88
C GLN A 122 -9.47 -0.75 10.06
N GLU A 123 -10.67 -0.71 10.66
CA GLU A 123 -11.41 0.54 10.92
C GLU A 123 -10.60 1.56 11.74
N SER A 124 -9.84 1.10 12.75
CA SER A 124 -9.01 1.99 13.58
C SER A 124 -7.95 2.78 12.79
N LEU A 125 -7.45 2.22 11.68
CA LEU A 125 -6.53 2.94 10.80
C LEU A 125 -7.28 3.96 9.94
N LEU A 126 -8.51 3.64 9.54
CA LEU A 126 -9.34 4.53 8.73
C LEU A 126 -9.84 5.74 9.54
N ASP A 127 -10.13 5.56 10.84
CA ASP A 127 -10.51 6.64 11.74
C ASP A 127 -9.39 7.66 11.95
N ARG A 128 -8.12 7.19 11.94
CA ARG A 128 -6.96 8.05 12.04
C ARG A 128 -6.77 8.99 10.87
N LEU A 129 -7.19 8.58 9.67
CA LEU A 129 -6.95 9.36 8.45
C LEU A 129 -7.54 10.76 8.54
N GLU A 130 -8.73 10.92 9.12
CA GLU A 130 -9.34 12.23 9.25
C GLU A 130 -8.61 13.11 10.28
N ARG A 131 -8.08 12.51 11.34
CA ARG A 131 -7.27 13.20 12.35
C ARG A 131 -5.92 13.65 11.79
N ASP A 132 -5.23 12.76 11.08
CA ASP A 132 -3.84 12.94 10.65
C ASP A 132 -3.75 13.63 9.27
N TYR A 133 -4.78 13.48 8.40
CA TYR A 133 -4.87 14.06 7.06
C TYR A 133 -6.27 14.67 6.82
N PRO A 134 -6.64 15.76 7.53
CA PRO A 134 -8.00 16.31 7.50
C PRO A 134 -8.51 16.62 6.09
N GLY A 135 -9.67 16.08 5.74
CA GLY A 135 -10.34 16.29 4.46
C GLY A 135 -9.67 15.64 3.25
N ALA A 136 -8.53 14.95 3.42
CA ALA A 136 -7.81 14.35 2.29
C ALA A 136 -8.52 13.08 1.77
N PHE A 137 -9.05 12.25 2.66
CA PHE A 137 -9.57 10.94 2.32
C PHE A 137 -11.00 10.78 2.84
N ALA A 138 -11.96 11.41 2.18
CA ALA A 138 -13.37 11.25 2.51
C ALA A 138 -13.82 9.78 2.41
N PRO A 139 -14.76 9.30 3.22
CA PRO A 139 -15.15 7.88 3.25
C PRO A 139 -15.50 7.29 1.87
N GLU A 140 -16.18 8.04 1.01
CA GLU A 140 -16.52 7.64 -0.35
C GLU A 140 -15.30 7.53 -1.29
N ARG A 141 -14.15 8.08 -0.89
CA ARG A 141 -12.88 8.05 -1.63
C ARG A 141 -11.85 7.11 -0.97
N ARG A 142 -12.32 6.03 -0.34
CA ARG A 142 -11.47 4.99 0.24
C ARG A 142 -11.78 3.67 -0.43
N VAL A 143 -10.75 2.97 -0.91
CA VAL A 143 -10.79 1.58 -1.35
C VAL A 143 -10.00 0.76 -0.35
N THR A 144 -10.65 -0.23 0.23
CA THR A 144 -10.10 -1.13 1.26
C THR A 144 -10.14 -2.57 0.78
N ALA A 145 -9.59 -3.51 1.54
CA ALA A 145 -9.69 -4.94 1.25
C ALA A 145 -11.16 -5.42 1.15
N LEU A 146 -12.12 -4.70 1.73
CA LEU A 146 -13.55 -5.05 1.68
C LEU A 146 -14.23 -4.63 0.38
N ASP A 147 -13.62 -3.73 -0.39
CA ASP A 147 -14.17 -3.21 -1.66
C ASP A 147 -13.75 -4.04 -2.88
N VAL A 148 -12.86 -5.02 -2.73
CA VAL A 148 -12.25 -5.77 -3.82
C VAL A 148 -12.25 -7.27 -3.56
N LYS A 149 -12.27 -8.06 -4.65
CA LYS A 149 -12.08 -9.51 -4.59
C LYS A 149 -10.61 -9.89 -4.65
N ASN A 150 -9.85 -9.16 -5.46
CA ASN A 150 -8.44 -9.41 -5.70
C ASN A 150 -7.62 -8.22 -5.21
N GLY A 151 -6.74 -8.46 -4.24
CA GLY A 151 -5.75 -7.48 -3.77
C GLY A 151 -4.62 -7.27 -4.77
N LYS A 152 -3.74 -6.30 -4.49
CA LYS A 152 -2.49 -6.11 -5.24
C LYS A 152 -1.71 -7.43 -5.27
N PRO A 153 -1.08 -7.81 -6.39
CA PRO A 153 -0.78 -7.01 -7.58
C PRO A 153 -1.89 -6.96 -8.64
N HIS A 154 -3.10 -7.48 -8.38
CA HIS A 154 -4.22 -7.36 -9.30
C HIS A 154 -4.61 -5.87 -9.44
N PRO A 155 -5.01 -5.39 -10.66
CA PRO A 155 -5.35 -3.97 -10.87
C PRO A 155 -6.66 -3.53 -10.21
N GLU A 156 -7.49 -4.45 -9.73
CA GLU A 156 -8.83 -4.18 -9.21
C GLU A 156 -8.88 -3.05 -8.18
N PRO A 157 -7.98 -2.97 -7.16
CA PRO A 157 -8.02 -1.89 -6.19
C PRO A 157 -7.88 -0.51 -6.83
N TYR A 158 -6.98 -0.35 -7.80
CA TYR A 158 -6.77 0.92 -8.47
C TYR A 158 -7.86 1.24 -9.49
N LEU A 159 -8.44 0.24 -10.16
CA LEU A 159 -9.63 0.42 -11.01
C LEU A 159 -10.84 0.89 -10.18
N GLN A 160 -11.03 0.37 -8.97
CA GLN A 160 -12.05 0.88 -8.04
C GLN A 160 -11.71 2.32 -7.58
N GLY A 161 -10.43 2.62 -7.35
CA GLY A 161 -9.97 3.97 -7.04
C GLY A 161 -10.30 4.98 -8.15
N LEU A 162 -10.05 4.65 -9.41
CA LEU A 162 -10.44 5.48 -10.57
C LEU A 162 -11.95 5.73 -10.59
N LYS A 163 -12.75 4.69 -10.36
CA LYS A 163 -14.20 4.79 -10.31
C LYS A 163 -14.66 5.72 -9.18
N LYS A 164 -14.07 5.61 -7.98
CA LYS A 164 -14.39 6.49 -6.83
C LYS A 164 -13.92 7.93 -7.06
N ALA A 165 -12.86 8.14 -7.84
CA ALA A 165 -12.40 9.47 -8.25
C ALA A 165 -13.20 10.07 -9.40
N GLY A 166 -13.92 9.25 -10.17
CA GLY A 166 -14.66 9.69 -11.37
C GLY A 166 -13.76 10.12 -12.52
N VAL A 167 -12.59 9.48 -12.69
CA VAL A 167 -11.58 9.83 -13.70
C VAL A 167 -11.12 8.62 -14.52
N HIS A 168 -10.52 8.87 -15.68
CA HIS A 168 -9.84 7.87 -16.49
C HIS A 168 -8.39 7.62 -16.02
N ALA A 169 -7.78 6.52 -16.45
CA ALA A 169 -6.44 6.12 -16.02
C ALA A 169 -5.36 7.17 -16.38
N ASP A 170 -5.46 7.78 -17.53
CA ASP A 170 -4.54 8.83 -18.00
C ASP A 170 -4.66 10.15 -17.23
N GLU A 171 -5.77 10.35 -16.51
CA GLU A 171 -6.04 11.52 -15.66
C GLU A 171 -5.59 11.32 -14.20
N ALA A 172 -5.11 10.12 -13.84
CA ALA A 172 -4.71 9.78 -12.49
C ALA A 172 -3.21 9.49 -12.38
N ILE A 173 -2.73 9.48 -11.13
CA ILE A 173 -1.45 8.90 -10.73
C ILE A 173 -1.69 7.90 -9.58
N VAL A 174 -0.79 6.93 -9.45
CA VAL A 174 -0.65 6.07 -8.26
C VAL A 174 0.59 6.49 -7.49
N ILE A 175 0.52 6.48 -6.15
CA ILE A 175 1.67 6.63 -5.27
C ILE A 175 1.74 5.39 -4.38
N GLU A 176 2.86 4.68 -4.47
CA GLU A 176 3.10 3.37 -3.89
C GLU A 176 4.53 3.25 -3.34
N ASN A 177 4.73 2.37 -2.36
CA ASN A 177 6.03 2.05 -1.79
C ASN A 177 6.41 0.57 -1.92
N ALA A 178 5.53 -0.24 -2.51
CA ALA A 178 5.72 -1.68 -2.68
C ALA A 178 5.75 -2.10 -4.15
N PRO A 179 6.62 -3.04 -4.54
CA PRO A 179 6.69 -3.52 -5.94
C PRO A 179 5.36 -4.08 -6.44
N LEU A 180 4.64 -4.87 -5.63
CA LEU A 180 3.34 -5.44 -6.02
C LEU A 180 2.26 -4.36 -6.21
N GLY A 181 2.32 -3.28 -5.44
CA GLY A 181 1.45 -2.13 -5.62
C GLY A 181 1.76 -1.36 -6.90
N VAL A 182 3.04 -1.20 -7.24
CA VAL A 182 3.47 -0.64 -8.53
C VAL A 182 2.94 -1.48 -9.68
N ARG A 183 3.11 -2.81 -9.62
CA ARG A 183 2.55 -3.75 -10.62
C ARG A 183 1.04 -3.56 -10.78
N ALA A 184 0.30 -3.44 -9.67
CA ALA A 184 -1.15 -3.21 -9.72
C ALA A 184 -1.53 -1.88 -10.40
N GLY A 185 -0.82 -0.78 -10.08
CA GLY A 185 -1.01 0.53 -10.73
C GLY A 185 -0.72 0.47 -12.22
N LYS A 186 0.39 -0.16 -12.61
CA LYS A 186 0.76 -0.36 -14.03
C LYS A 186 -0.24 -1.24 -14.77
N ALA A 187 -0.71 -2.33 -14.14
CA ALA A 187 -1.74 -3.20 -14.72
C ALA A 187 -3.09 -2.48 -14.89
N ALA A 188 -3.38 -1.47 -14.07
CA ALA A 188 -4.55 -0.59 -14.23
C ALA A 188 -4.36 0.49 -15.31
N GLY A 189 -3.19 0.57 -15.97
CA GLY A 189 -2.86 1.56 -17.00
C GLY A 189 -2.59 2.96 -16.45
N ILE A 190 -2.28 3.10 -15.17
CA ILE A 190 -2.11 4.40 -14.50
C ILE A 190 -0.62 4.75 -14.42
N PHE A 191 -0.31 6.04 -14.53
CA PHE A 191 1.03 6.55 -14.24
C PHE A 191 1.37 6.28 -12.77
N THR A 192 2.39 5.47 -12.52
CA THR A 192 2.70 4.95 -11.19
C THR A 192 4.02 5.48 -10.66
N ILE A 193 3.96 6.13 -9.52
CA ILE A 193 5.09 6.69 -8.79
C ILE A 193 5.43 5.74 -7.64
N ALA A 194 6.65 5.23 -7.62
CA ALA A 194 7.19 4.50 -6.48
C ALA A 194 7.90 5.47 -5.52
N TRP A 195 7.55 5.42 -4.24
CA TRP A 195 8.22 6.16 -3.19
C TRP A 195 9.02 5.20 -2.31
N MET A 196 10.33 5.29 -2.36
CA MET A 196 11.28 4.39 -1.66
C MET A 196 11.32 4.68 -0.16
N THR A 197 10.27 4.36 0.57
CA THR A 197 10.17 4.59 2.03
C THR A 197 10.77 3.46 2.87
N GLY A 198 10.87 2.25 2.31
CA GLY A 198 11.39 1.03 2.92
C GLY A 198 12.75 0.59 2.37
N PRO A 199 13.22 -0.61 2.76
CA PRO A 199 14.51 -1.16 2.35
C PRO A 199 14.48 -1.82 0.95
N VAL A 200 13.34 -1.76 0.24
CA VAL A 200 13.20 -2.38 -1.08
C VAL A 200 14.12 -1.69 -2.08
N PRO A 201 14.97 -2.43 -2.81
CA PRO A 201 15.91 -1.85 -3.75
C PRO A 201 15.19 -1.23 -4.95
N LYS A 202 15.79 -0.17 -5.52
CA LYS A 202 15.25 0.59 -6.66
C LYS A 202 14.91 -0.31 -7.86
N GLU A 203 15.75 -1.28 -8.11
CA GLU A 203 15.62 -2.24 -9.22
C GLU A 203 14.31 -3.05 -9.17
N ALA A 204 13.77 -3.29 -7.97
CA ALA A 204 12.49 -3.97 -7.81
C ALA A 204 11.33 -3.11 -8.36
N PHE A 205 11.36 -1.80 -8.14
CA PHE A 205 10.37 -0.88 -8.69
C PHE A 205 10.54 -0.67 -10.20
N GLU A 206 11.78 -0.63 -10.70
CA GLU A 206 12.09 -0.56 -12.14
C GLU A 206 11.56 -1.80 -12.87
N THR A 207 11.74 -2.99 -12.28
CA THR A 207 11.22 -4.26 -12.82
C THR A 207 9.70 -4.26 -12.94
N GLU A 208 9.00 -3.65 -11.99
CA GLU A 208 7.53 -3.52 -12.02
C GLU A 208 7.05 -2.36 -12.91
N GLY A 209 7.96 -1.61 -13.51
CA GLY A 209 7.65 -0.57 -14.49
C GLY A 209 7.20 0.75 -13.89
N ALA A 210 7.68 1.12 -12.70
CA ALA A 210 7.40 2.44 -12.13
C ALA A 210 7.81 3.56 -13.10
N ASP A 211 6.91 4.52 -13.33
CA ASP A 211 7.16 5.63 -14.26
C ASP A 211 8.05 6.72 -13.63
N LEU A 212 8.00 6.84 -12.32
CA LEU A 212 8.85 7.72 -11.52
C LEU A 212 9.20 7.02 -10.22
N ILE A 213 10.47 7.08 -9.80
CA ILE A 213 10.94 6.56 -8.52
C ILE A 213 11.47 7.73 -7.70
N MET A 214 10.86 7.95 -6.53
CA MET A 214 11.22 9.01 -5.60
C MET A 214 12.03 8.44 -4.43
N PRO A 215 13.06 9.15 -3.95
CA PRO A 215 13.80 8.77 -2.76
C PRO A 215 12.94 8.93 -1.50
N ARG A 216 13.41 8.35 -0.37
CA ARG A 216 12.72 8.48 0.92
C ARG A 216 12.55 9.94 1.35
N ASP A 217 13.59 10.74 1.19
CA ASP A 217 13.54 12.18 1.49
C ASP A 217 13.01 12.96 0.29
N LEU A 218 11.84 13.58 0.48
CA LEU A 218 11.17 14.39 -0.55
C LEU A 218 11.54 15.88 -0.50
N THR A 219 12.52 16.28 0.32
CA THR A 219 12.95 17.68 0.47
C THR A 219 13.34 18.26 -0.90
N GLY A 220 12.68 19.34 -1.29
CA GLY A 220 12.90 20.02 -2.56
C GLY A 220 12.34 19.32 -3.81
N MET A 221 11.65 18.17 -3.65
CA MET A 221 11.01 17.47 -4.77
C MET A 221 9.51 17.81 -4.91
N ILE A 222 8.86 18.08 -3.79
CA ILE A 222 7.43 18.38 -3.68
C ILE A 222 7.20 19.79 -3.17
#